data_e175f30b8247ef1d7e3c90453860828b
#
_entry.id   e175f30b8247ef1d7e3c90453860828b
#
_cell.length_a   1.000
_cell.length_b   1.000
_cell.length_c   1.000
_cell.angle_alpha   90.00
_cell.angle_beta   90.00
_cell.angle_gamma   90.00
#
_symmetry.space_group_name_H-M   'P 1'
#
loop_
_entity.id
_entity.type
_entity.pdbx_description
1 polymer ?
#
loop_
_entity_poly.entity_id
_entity_poly.type
_entity_poly.pdbx_seq_one_letter_code
_entity_poly.pdbx_strand_id
1 'polypeptide(L)'
;MSRTAEIRRDTQETKIHVRVDLDGSGAAQLATGIGFFDHMLDQIARHGLIDLVVQAQGDLHIDGHHTVEDVGITLGQAVAQAVGDKKGITRYGHAYVPLDEALSRVVVDFSGRPGLHMDVPFKAGMIGGFDSQLAYEFFQGFANHALVTLHIDNLKGDNAHHQCETVFKAFARALRMALTPDPRSAGVIPSTKGSL
;
A
#
# COMPACT_ATOMS: atom_id res chain seq x y z
N MET A 1 -6.71 3.15 21.74
CA MET A 1 -7.23 4.15 20.79
C MET A 1 -7.36 3.44 19.45
N SER A 2 -8.43 3.69 18.71
CA SER A 2 -8.61 3.13 17.35
C SER A 2 -7.59 3.77 16.42
N ARG A 3 -6.86 2.98 15.63
CA ARG A 3 -5.86 3.44 14.65
C ARG A 3 -6.55 3.71 13.32
N THR A 4 -7.40 4.74 13.30
CA THR A 4 -8.19 5.14 12.13
C THR A 4 -7.76 6.52 11.63
N ALA A 5 -7.88 6.73 10.33
CA ALA A 5 -7.70 8.04 9.71
C ALA A 5 -8.60 8.21 8.49
N GLU A 6 -8.93 9.44 8.18
CA GLU A 6 -9.69 9.81 6.98
C GLU A 6 -9.01 11.03 6.34
N ILE A 7 -8.65 10.90 5.06
CA ILE A 7 -7.95 11.94 4.29
C ILE A 7 -8.75 12.23 3.03
N ARG A 8 -8.85 13.50 2.70
CA ARG A 8 -9.35 14.02 1.42
C ARG A 8 -8.25 14.81 0.74
N ARG A 9 -8.06 14.54 -0.54
CA ARG A 9 -7.10 15.23 -1.39
C ARG A 9 -7.81 15.66 -2.67
N ASP A 10 -7.97 16.95 -2.86
CA ASP A 10 -8.57 17.52 -4.05
C ASP A 10 -7.53 18.34 -4.81
N THR A 11 -7.32 17.99 -6.06
CA THR A 11 -6.48 18.71 -7.02
C THR A 11 -7.32 19.19 -8.20
N GLN A 12 -6.69 19.76 -9.23
CA GLN A 12 -7.38 20.05 -10.48
C GLN A 12 -7.64 18.80 -11.33
N GLU A 13 -6.90 17.72 -11.08
CA GLU A 13 -6.92 16.47 -11.85
C GLU A 13 -7.73 15.37 -11.17
N THR A 14 -7.75 15.38 -9.82
CA THR A 14 -8.36 14.29 -9.03
C THR A 14 -9.10 14.82 -7.80
N LYS A 15 -10.08 14.01 -7.34
CA LYS A 15 -10.71 14.14 -6.02
C LYS A 15 -10.65 12.78 -5.35
N ILE A 16 -9.87 12.68 -4.30
CA ILE A 16 -9.59 11.40 -3.63
C ILE A 16 -10.09 11.47 -2.18
N HIS A 17 -10.80 10.43 -1.77
CA HIS A 17 -11.20 10.22 -0.38
C HIS A 17 -10.75 8.83 0.06
N VAL A 18 -9.96 8.77 1.11
CA VAL A 18 -9.48 7.52 1.72
C VAL A 18 -9.81 7.51 3.20
N ARG A 19 -10.37 6.41 3.68
CA ARG A 19 -10.52 6.09 5.10
C ARG A 19 -9.89 4.73 5.38
N VAL A 20 -9.11 4.64 6.46
CA VAL A 20 -8.48 3.40 6.92
C VAL A 20 -8.82 3.12 8.37
N ASP A 21 -8.97 1.84 8.70
CA ASP A 21 -8.86 1.31 10.07
C ASP A 21 -7.81 0.20 10.05
N LEU A 22 -6.67 0.46 10.71
CA LEU A 22 -5.53 -0.47 10.73
C LEU A 22 -5.78 -1.70 11.61
N ASP A 23 -6.81 -1.67 12.44
CA ASP A 23 -7.25 -2.76 13.32
C ASP A 23 -8.56 -3.39 12.83
N GLY A 24 -8.86 -3.23 11.54
CA GLY A 24 -10.08 -3.70 10.88
C GLY A 24 -10.15 -5.20 10.65
N SER A 25 -11.12 -5.59 9.87
CA SER A 25 -11.43 -6.98 9.49
C SER A 25 -11.05 -7.33 8.05
N GLY A 26 -10.63 -6.34 7.26
CA GLY A 26 -10.36 -6.45 5.83
C GLY A 26 -11.58 -6.13 4.97
N ALA A 27 -12.53 -5.34 5.49
CA ALA A 27 -13.65 -4.84 4.72
C ALA A 27 -13.20 -3.74 3.74
N ALA A 28 -13.73 -3.76 2.51
CA ALA A 28 -13.36 -2.82 1.47
C ALA A 28 -14.58 -2.16 0.82
N GLN A 29 -14.49 -0.85 0.54
CA GLN A 29 -15.40 -0.10 -0.31
C GLN A 29 -14.57 0.72 -1.29
N LEU A 30 -14.51 0.28 -2.55
CA LEU A 30 -13.55 0.76 -3.54
C LEU A 30 -14.28 1.26 -4.78
N ALA A 31 -13.94 2.45 -5.24
CA ALA A 31 -14.51 3.07 -6.41
C ALA A 31 -13.49 4.06 -7.03
N THR A 32 -12.49 3.54 -7.73
CA THR A 32 -11.48 4.37 -8.41
C THR A 32 -11.81 4.62 -9.88
N GLY A 33 -12.76 3.87 -10.44
CA GLY A 33 -13.05 3.86 -11.87
C GLY A 33 -12.10 2.99 -12.69
N ILE A 34 -11.11 2.34 -12.05
CA ILE A 34 -10.13 1.44 -12.68
C ILE A 34 -10.30 0.06 -12.04
N GLY A 35 -11.05 -0.83 -12.70
CA GLY A 35 -11.49 -2.10 -12.11
C GLY A 35 -10.33 -3.00 -11.62
N PHE A 36 -9.22 -3.09 -12.36
CA PHE A 36 -8.06 -3.86 -11.91
C PHE A 36 -7.40 -3.23 -10.68
N PHE A 37 -7.35 -1.89 -10.61
CA PHE A 37 -6.80 -1.21 -9.44
C PHE A 37 -7.69 -1.38 -8.19
N ASP A 38 -9.02 -1.32 -8.35
CA ASP A 38 -9.94 -1.67 -7.25
C ASP A 38 -9.67 -3.09 -6.75
N HIS A 39 -9.46 -4.06 -7.66
CA HIS A 39 -9.08 -5.42 -7.29
C HIS A 39 -7.75 -5.48 -6.52
N MET A 40 -6.75 -4.67 -6.90
CA MET A 40 -5.47 -4.59 -6.18
C MET A 40 -5.62 -3.98 -4.78
N LEU A 41 -6.41 -2.93 -4.64
CA LEU A 41 -6.72 -2.32 -3.35
C LEU A 41 -7.50 -3.28 -2.42
N ASP A 42 -8.37 -4.13 -2.97
CA ASP A 42 -9.04 -5.19 -2.20
C ASP A 42 -8.04 -6.21 -1.65
N GLN A 43 -6.95 -6.52 -2.36
CA GLN A 43 -5.88 -7.35 -1.82
C GLN A 43 -5.22 -6.71 -0.60
N ILE A 44 -5.04 -5.37 -0.62
CA ILE A 44 -4.49 -4.65 0.54
C ILE A 44 -5.43 -4.79 1.74
N ALA A 45 -6.69 -4.50 1.57
CA ALA A 45 -7.68 -4.61 2.64
C ALA A 45 -7.74 -6.03 3.21
N ARG A 46 -7.99 -7.01 2.34
CA ARG A 46 -8.20 -8.41 2.69
C ARG A 46 -7.02 -9.05 3.39
N HIS A 47 -5.82 -8.94 2.82
CA HIS A 47 -4.62 -9.60 3.33
C HIS A 47 -3.93 -8.80 4.43
N GLY A 48 -4.15 -7.47 4.44
CA GLY A 48 -3.71 -6.57 5.50
C GLY A 48 -4.57 -6.62 6.76
N LEU A 49 -5.80 -7.12 6.66
CA LEU A 49 -6.87 -6.97 7.67
C LEU A 49 -7.08 -5.50 8.04
N ILE A 50 -7.07 -4.64 7.04
CA ILE A 50 -7.30 -3.21 7.15
C ILE A 50 -8.69 -2.94 6.55
N ASP A 51 -9.58 -2.26 7.28
CA ASP A 51 -10.79 -1.76 6.65
C ASP A 51 -10.45 -0.53 5.82
N LEU A 52 -10.83 -0.55 4.55
CA LEU A 52 -10.39 0.41 3.55
C LEU A 52 -11.57 0.97 2.74
N VAL A 53 -11.72 2.28 2.76
CA VAL A 53 -12.59 3.00 1.83
C VAL A 53 -11.72 3.84 0.91
N VAL A 54 -11.90 3.67 -0.41
CA VAL A 54 -11.26 4.52 -1.43
C VAL A 54 -12.32 4.95 -2.43
N GLN A 55 -12.50 6.25 -2.55
CA GLN A 55 -13.32 6.87 -3.59
C GLN A 55 -12.43 7.85 -4.36
N ALA A 56 -12.37 7.68 -5.67
CA ALA A 56 -11.58 8.53 -6.54
C ALA A 56 -12.40 8.98 -7.75
N GLN A 57 -12.27 10.25 -8.06
CA GLN A 57 -12.74 10.87 -9.30
C GLN A 57 -11.52 11.52 -9.94
N GLY A 58 -10.99 10.95 -11.02
CA GLY A 58 -9.85 11.48 -11.75
C GLY A 58 -10.16 11.69 -13.22
N ASP A 59 -9.22 12.29 -13.92
CA ASP A 59 -9.24 12.58 -15.35
C ASP A 59 -8.93 11.36 -16.23
N LEU A 60 -9.62 10.24 -15.97
CA LEU A 60 -9.43 8.94 -16.65
C LEU A 60 -9.56 9.00 -18.18
N HIS A 61 -10.09 10.10 -18.73
CA HIS A 61 -10.13 10.34 -20.16
C HIS A 61 -8.73 10.62 -20.76
N ILE A 62 -7.76 11.00 -19.92
CA ILE A 62 -6.34 11.09 -20.25
C ILE A 62 -5.71 9.70 -20.10
N ASP A 63 -5.57 9.25 -18.87
CA ASP A 63 -5.16 7.89 -18.48
C ASP A 63 -5.42 7.65 -16.99
N GLY A 64 -4.87 6.56 -16.42
CA GLY A 64 -5.01 6.23 -15.00
C GLY A 64 -3.93 6.83 -14.09
N HIS A 65 -2.93 7.53 -14.61
CA HIS A 65 -1.72 7.93 -13.88
C HIS A 65 -2.05 8.77 -12.65
N HIS A 66 -2.68 9.93 -12.85
CA HIS A 66 -3.00 10.87 -11.76
C HIS A 66 -3.88 10.22 -10.68
N THR A 67 -4.85 9.39 -11.10
CA THR A 67 -5.75 8.69 -10.15
C THR A 67 -4.96 7.70 -9.28
N VAL A 68 -4.11 6.88 -9.89
CA VAL A 68 -3.37 5.82 -9.18
C VAL A 68 -2.32 6.41 -8.25
N GLU A 69 -1.56 7.40 -8.72
CA GLU A 69 -0.58 8.12 -7.92
C GLU A 69 -1.24 8.82 -6.72
N ASP A 70 -2.29 9.59 -6.94
CA ASP A 70 -2.97 10.35 -5.90
C ASP A 70 -3.69 9.45 -4.87
N VAL A 71 -4.17 8.28 -5.27
CA VAL A 71 -4.65 7.26 -4.32
C VAL A 71 -3.49 6.74 -3.47
N GLY A 72 -2.33 6.46 -4.05
CA GLY A 72 -1.12 6.07 -3.33
C GLY A 72 -0.69 7.12 -2.30
N ILE A 73 -0.62 8.38 -2.71
CA ILE A 73 -0.34 9.53 -1.84
C ILE A 73 -1.32 9.60 -0.68
N THR A 74 -2.62 9.58 -0.97
CA THR A 74 -3.68 9.77 0.03
C THR A 74 -3.74 8.59 1.00
N LEU A 75 -3.54 7.36 0.52
CA LEU A 75 -3.46 6.17 1.35
C LEU A 75 -2.21 6.21 2.25
N GLY A 76 -1.07 6.64 1.73
CA GLY A 76 0.15 6.84 2.51
C GLY A 76 -0.05 7.83 3.66
N GLN A 77 -0.69 8.98 3.38
CA GLN A 77 -1.05 9.98 4.39
C GLN A 77 -2.00 9.41 5.46
N ALA A 78 -3.03 8.66 5.04
CA ALA A 78 -3.99 8.05 5.95
C ALA A 78 -3.31 7.02 6.87
N VAL A 79 -2.43 6.18 6.33
CA VAL A 79 -1.66 5.20 7.11
C VAL A 79 -0.72 5.92 8.10
N ALA A 80 0.03 6.92 7.65
CA ALA A 80 0.91 7.69 8.54
C ALA A 80 0.14 8.33 9.71
N GLN A 81 -1.01 8.93 9.42
CA GLN A 81 -1.87 9.53 10.46
C GLN A 81 -2.43 8.49 11.42
N ALA A 82 -2.89 7.35 10.93
CA ALA A 82 -3.47 6.28 11.75
C ALA A 82 -2.43 5.59 12.64
N VAL A 83 -1.19 5.44 12.16
CA VAL A 83 -0.06 4.89 12.94
C VAL A 83 0.38 5.83 14.06
N GLY A 84 0.29 7.14 13.84
CA GLY A 84 0.68 8.15 14.82
C GLY A 84 2.18 8.13 15.12
N ASP A 85 2.53 8.09 16.43
CA ASP A 85 3.91 8.19 16.93
C ASP A 85 4.74 6.90 16.80
N LYS A 86 4.18 5.86 16.20
CA LYS A 86 4.83 4.54 15.95
C LYS A 86 5.27 3.79 17.20
N LYS A 87 4.81 4.18 18.39
CA LYS A 87 5.14 3.46 19.62
C LYS A 87 4.46 2.10 19.66
N GLY A 88 5.22 1.10 20.09
CA GLY A 88 4.71 -0.25 20.33
C GLY A 88 4.33 -1.04 19.09
N ILE A 89 4.66 -0.60 17.86
CA ILE A 89 4.48 -1.40 16.65
C ILE A 89 5.71 -2.29 16.40
N THR A 90 5.54 -3.35 15.62
CA THR A 90 6.64 -4.22 15.18
C THR A 90 7.66 -3.46 14.32
N ARG A 91 7.22 -2.43 13.59
CA ARG A 91 7.99 -1.54 12.73
C ARG A 91 8.45 -2.17 11.41
N TYR A 92 9.05 -3.37 11.46
CA TYR A 92 9.51 -4.09 10.27
C TYR A 92 8.48 -5.15 9.89
N GLY A 93 8.19 -5.25 8.61
CA GLY A 93 7.34 -6.30 8.09
C GLY A 93 7.88 -6.86 6.79
N HIS A 94 7.66 -8.15 6.56
CA HIS A 94 8.02 -8.79 5.32
C HIS A 94 7.04 -9.90 4.98
N ALA A 95 6.93 -10.21 3.70
CA ALA A 95 6.18 -11.36 3.23
C ALA A 95 6.72 -11.87 1.90
N TYR A 96 6.65 -13.19 1.72
CA TYR A 96 6.75 -13.87 0.44
C TYR A 96 5.35 -14.40 0.11
N VAL A 97 4.79 -14.03 -1.03
CA VAL A 97 3.45 -14.47 -1.42
C VAL A 97 3.48 -15.06 -2.83
N PRO A 98 3.07 -16.33 -3.00
CA PRO A 98 2.91 -16.95 -4.30
C PRO A 98 1.49 -16.74 -4.83
N LEU A 99 1.36 -16.80 -6.14
CA LEU A 99 0.12 -17.05 -6.88
C LEU A 99 0.50 -17.85 -8.11
N ASP A 100 0.11 -19.11 -8.12
CA ASP A 100 0.50 -20.10 -9.14
C ASP A 100 2.03 -20.06 -9.40
N GLU A 101 2.48 -19.64 -10.60
CA GLU A 101 3.89 -19.55 -10.99
C GLU A 101 4.61 -18.29 -10.48
N ALA A 102 3.84 -17.25 -10.06
CA ALA A 102 4.41 -16.01 -9.60
C ALA A 102 4.75 -16.04 -8.10
N LEU A 103 5.83 -15.37 -7.73
CA LEU A 103 6.27 -15.21 -6.35
C LEU A 103 6.87 -13.82 -6.17
N SER A 104 6.32 -13.05 -5.24
CA SER A 104 6.87 -11.74 -4.87
C SER A 104 7.29 -11.70 -3.41
N ARG A 105 8.29 -10.85 -3.15
CA ARG A 105 8.78 -10.49 -1.82
C ARG A 105 8.55 -9.01 -1.59
N VAL A 106 8.03 -8.65 -0.41
CA VAL A 106 7.95 -7.26 0.04
C VAL A 106 8.52 -7.13 1.44
N VAL A 107 9.29 -6.06 1.66
CA VAL A 107 9.84 -5.68 2.98
C VAL A 107 9.54 -4.21 3.23
N VAL A 108 9.02 -3.87 4.41
CA VAL A 108 8.70 -2.50 4.81
C VAL A 108 9.35 -2.16 6.15
N ASP A 109 9.88 -0.94 6.25
CA ASP A 109 10.34 -0.31 7.50
C ASP A 109 9.60 1.02 7.70
N PHE A 110 8.85 1.15 8.80
CA PHE A 110 8.25 2.41 9.24
C PHE A 110 9.30 3.36 9.82
N SER A 111 10.33 3.62 9.03
CA SER A 111 11.57 4.31 9.42
C SER A 111 11.43 5.83 9.60
N GLY A 112 10.34 6.45 9.14
CA GLY A 112 10.24 7.90 8.99
C GLY A 112 11.07 8.48 7.81
N ARG A 113 11.71 7.62 7.03
CA ARG A 113 12.52 7.99 5.85
C ARG A 113 11.95 7.32 4.60
N PRO A 114 11.31 8.11 3.71
CA PRO A 114 10.71 7.57 2.50
C PRO A 114 11.76 7.00 1.54
N GLY A 115 11.43 5.88 0.91
CA GLY A 115 12.22 5.30 -0.16
C GLY A 115 11.53 4.08 -0.76
N LEU A 116 11.46 4.02 -2.08
CA LEU A 116 10.98 2.86 -2.82
C LEU A 116 12.14 2.23 -3.60
N HIS A 117 12.31 0.93 -3.41
CA HIS A 117 13.22 0.07 -4.17
C HIS A 117 12.36 -1.05 -4.79
N MET A 118 12.03 -0.92 -6.06
CA MET A 118 11.11 -1.83 -6.74
C MET A 118 11.78 -2.46 -7.97
N ASP A 119 11.82 -3.80 -7.97
CA ASP A 119 12.26 -4.62 -9.10
C ASP A 119 11.17 -5.64 -9.46
N VAL A 120 10.29 -5.23 -10.38
CA VAL A 120 9.19 -6.05 -10.88
C VAL A 120 9.19 -5.98 -12.40
N PRO A 121 9.87 -6.93 -13.07
CA PRO A 121 9.93 -6.98 -14.54
C PRO A 121 8.63 -7.56 -15.10
N PHE A 122 7.57 -6.73 -15.17
CA PHE A 122 6.28 -7.15 -15.69
C PHE A 122 6.39 -7.73 -17.10
N LYS A 123 5.73 -8.87 -17.33
CA LYS A 123 5.74 -9.57 -18.63
C LYS A 123 4.82 -8.93 -19.67
N ALA A 124 3.95 -8.03 -19.27
CA ALA A 124 3.11 -7.23 -20.17
C ALA A 124 2.96 -5.81 -19.62
N GLY A 125 2.91 -4.82 -20.53
CA GLY A 125 2.69 -3.42 -20.18
C GLY A 125 1.25 -3.13 -19.74
N MET A 126 0.27 -3.92 -20.21
CA MET A 126 -1.14 -3.76 -19.87
C MET A 126 -1.69 -5.01 -19.19
N ILE A 127 -2.46 -4.81 -18.12
CA ILE A 127 -3.21 -5.85 -17.42
C ILE A 127 -4.68 -5.43 -17.45
N GLY A 128 -5.44 -5.95 -18.43
CA GLY A 128 -6.74 -5.40 -18.75
C GLY A 128 -6.62 -3.93 -19.17
N GLY A 129 -7.35 -3.05 -18.51
CA GLY A 129 -7.27 -1.59 -18.73
C GLY A 129 -6.27 -0.86 -17.83
N PHE A 130 -5.39 -1.58 -17.12
CA PHE A 130 -4.41 -1.03 -16.19
C PHE A 130 -2.99 -1.13 -16.78
N ASP A 131 -2.30 0.00 -16.89
CA ASP A 131 -0.87 0.00 -17.26
C ASP A 131 -0.04 -0.49 -16.06
N SER A 132 0.78 -1.51 -16.26
CA SER A 132 1.60 -2.11 -15.21
C SER A 132 2.61 -1.14 -14.57
N GLN A 133 3.02 -0.08 -15.28
CA GLN A 133 3.87 0.98 -14.76
C GLN A 133 3.20 1.73 -13.59
N LEU A 134 1.88 1.81 -13.58
CA LEU A 134 1.13 2.50 -12.53
C LEU A 134 1.29 1.84 -11.14
N ALA A 135 1.69 0.57 -11.09
CA ALA A 135 2.02 -0.07 -9.82
C ALA A 135 3.21 0.64 -9.14
N TYR A 136 4.21 1.07 -9.91
CA TYR A 136 5.32 1.86 -9.37
C TYR A 136 4.84 3.19 -8.80
N GLU A 137 4.00 3.92 -9.53
CA GLU A 137 3.49 5.24 -9.12
C GLU A 137 2.66 5.14 -7.82
N PHE A 138 1.83 4.10 -7.71
CA PHE A 138 1.10 3.82 -6.48
C PHE A 138 2.04 3.63 -5.29
N PHE A 139 3.03 2.74 -5.41
CA PHE A 139 3.94 2.43 -4.30
C PHE A 139 4.89 3.59 -3.99
N GLN A 140 5.28 4.38 -4.99
CA GLN A 140 6.10 5.58 -4.79
C GLN A 140 5.31 6.65 -4.02
N GLY A 141 4.06 6.91 -4.44
CA GLY A 141 3.14 7.81 -3.73
C GLY A 141 2.93 7.37 -2.29
N PHE A 142 2.65 6.07 -2.09
CA PHE A 142 2.48 5.50 -0.75
C PHE A 142 3.74 5.63 0.11
N ALA A 143 4.90 5.19 -0.38
CA ALA A 143 6.14 5.18 0.40
C ALA A 143 6.54 6.59 0.85
N ASN A 144 6.39 7.57 -0.05
CA ASN A 144 6.72 8.97 0.22
C ASN A 144 5.84 9.57 1.31
N HIS A 145 4.57 9.21 1.38
CA HIS A 145 3.60 9.85 2.27
C HIS A 145 3.29 9.03 3.54
N ALA A 146 3.51 7.72 3.50
CA ALA A 146 3.54 6.90 4.71
C ALA A 146 4.88 7.05 5.47
N LEU A 147 5.88 7.70 4.87
CA LEU A 147 7.23 7.88 5.40
C LEU A 147 7.89 6.53 5.74
N VAL A 148 7.81 5.60 4.78
CA VAL A 148 8.36 4.24 4.92
C VAL A 148 9.45 3.98 3.90
N THR A 149 10.38 3.08 4.24
CA THR A 149 11.26 2.47 3.27
C THR A 149 10.62 1.16 2.82
N LEU A 150 10.45 0.98 1.51
CA LEU A 150 9.73 -0.13 0.90
C LEU A 150 10.60 -0.82 -0.16
N HIS A 151 10.81 -2.11 -0.01
CA HIS A 151 11.47 -2.96 -1.01
C HIS A 151 10.46 -3.95 -1.57
N ILE A 152 10.36 -4.03 -2.90
CA ILE A 152 9.44 -4.88 -3.65
C ILE A 152 10.20 -5.60 -4.74
N ASP A 153 10.17 -6.94 -4.71
CA ASP A 153 10.78 -7.76 -5.74
C ASP A 153 9.78 -8.81 -6.25
N ASN A 154 9.67 -8.94 -7.56
CA ASN A 154 9.05 -10.11 -8.16
C ASN A 154 10.13 -11.12 -8.53
N LEU A 155 10.18 -12.21 -7.79
CA LEU A 155 11.23 -13.23 -7.90
C LEU A 155 10.98 -14.21 -9.04
N LYS A 156 9.69 -14.47 -9.35
CA LYS A 156 9.21 -15.35 -10.41
C LYS A 156 7.85 -14.87 -10.90
N GLY A 157 7.52 -15.18 -12.15
CA GLY A 157 6.20 -14.95 -12.72
C GLY A 157 6.27 -14.72 -14.21
N ASP A 158 5.33 -15.32 -14.94
CA ASP A 158 5.19 -15.20 -16.38
C ASP A 158 3.88 -14.53 -16.79
N ASN A 159 2.91 -14.45 -15.88
CA ASN A 159 1.65 -13.73 -16.06
C ASN A 159 1.71 -12.39 -15.31
N ALA A 160 1.57 -11.27 -16.02
CA ALA A 160 1.66 -9.92 -15.42
C ALA A 160 0.57 -9.66 -14.37
N HIS A 161 -0.62 -10.23 -14.50
CA HIS A 161 -1.67 -10.16 -13.50
C HIS A 161 -1.20 -10.83 -12.20
N HIS A 162 -0.67 -12.08 -12.29
CA HIS A 162 -0.15 -12.81 -11.13
C HIS A 162 1.05 -12.10 -10.49
N GLN A 163 1.95 -11.52 -11.31
CA GLN A 163 3.05 -10.71 -10.80
C GLN A 163 2.53 -9.52 -9.97
N CYS A 164 1.60 -8.73 -10.52
CA CYS A 164 1.04 -7.56 -9.85
C CYS A 164 0.28 -7.97 -8.58
N GLU A 165 -0.59 -8.96 -8.67
CA GLU A 165 -1.40 -9.40 -7.52
C GLU A 165 -0.54 -9.96 -6.38
N THR A 166 0.52 -10.72 -6.68
CA THR A 166 1.45 -11.20 -5.63
C THR A 166 2.19 -10.06 -4.94
N VAL A 167 2.52 -8.99 -5.67
CA VAL A 167 3.12 -7.77 -5.09
C VAL A 167 2.16 -7.12 -4.09
N PHE A 168 0.91 -6.88 -4.48
CA PHE A 168 -0.09 -6.25 -3.60
C PHE A 168 -0.43 -7.11 -2.38
N LYS A 169 -0.55 -8.43 -2.56
CA LYS A 169 -0.74 -9.38 -1.44
C LYS A 169 0.46 -9.40 -0.49
N ALA A 170 1.68 -9.44 -1.02
CA ALA A 170 2.89 -9.42 -0.21
C ALA A 170 3.04 -8.10 0.55
N PHE A 171 2.74 -6.97 -0.10
CA PHE A 171 2.69 -5.65 0.53
C PHE A 171 1.70 -5.62 1.69
N ALA A 172 0.48 -6.07 1.47
CA ALA A 172 -0.55 -6.13 2.50
C ALA A 172 -0.12 -6.94 3.73
N ARG A 173 0.49 -8.11 3.50
CA ARG A 173 1.00 -8.99 4.57
C ARG A 173 2.18 -8.37 5.32
N ALA A 174 3.11 -7.73 4.59
CA ALA A 174 4.24 -7.03 5.17
C ALA A 174 3.77 -5.83 6.02
N LEU A 175 2.80 -5.05 5.49
CA LEU A 175 2.19 -3.93 6.18
C LEU A 175 1.51 -4.38 7.48
N ARG A 176 0.69 -5.43 7.43
CA ARG A 176 0.06 -6.03 8.62
C ARG A 176 1.08 -6.43 9.67
N MET A 177 2.17 -7.10 9.29
CA MET A 177 3.24 -7.49 10.21
C MET A 177 3.89 -6.27 10.86
N ALA A 178 4.27 -5.25 10.07
CA ALA A 178 4.93 -4.05 10.56
C ALA A 178 4.06 -3.24 11.54
N LEU A 179 2.75 -3.21 11.28
CA LEU A 179 1.77 -2.47 12.08
C LEU A 179 1.25 -3.25 13.30
N THR A 180 1.55 -4.55 13.41
CA THR A 180 1.12 -5.37 14.55
C THR A 180 1.71 -4.82 15.84
N PRO A 181 0.89 -4.55 16.88
CA PRO A 181 1.39 -4.18 18.18
C PRO A 181 2.30 -5.27 18.77
N ASP A 182 3.46 -4.87 19.27
CA ASP A 182 4.36 -5.76 20.01
C ASP A 182 4.20 -5.52 21.52
N PRO A 183 3.58 -6.45 22.27
CA PRO A 183 3.37 -6.30 23.71
C PRO A 183 4.68 -6.15 24.51
N ARG A 184 5.80 -6.62 23.98
CA ARG A 184 7.11 -6.55 24.62
C ARG A 184 7.74 -5.16 24.50
N SER A 185 7.29 -4.34 23.55
CA SER A 185 7.76 -2.98 23.30
C SER A 185 6.66 -1.92 23.50
N ALA A 186 5.61 -2.26 24.27
CA ALA A 186 4.46 -1.37 24.50
C ALA A 186 4.91 0.02 24.99
N GLY A 187 4.47 1.07 24.27
CA GLY A 187 4.80 2.47 24.63
C GLY A 187 6.22 2.92 24.27
N VAL A 188 7.06 2.06 23.70
CA VAL A 188 8.43 2.37 23.30
C VAL A 188 8.50 2.61 21.78
N ILE A 189 9.24 3.63 21.35
CA ILE A 189 9.58 3.81 19.93
C ILE A 189 10.60 2.74 19.55
N PRO A 190 10.34 1.90 18.53
CA PRO A 190 11.22 0.80 18.15
C PRO A 190 12.47 1.30 17.39
N SER A 191 13.28 2.11 18.04
CA SER A 191 14.48 2.73 17.47
C SER A 191 15.53 2.98 18.56
N THR A 192 16.77 2.60 18.30
CA THR A 192 17.92 2.90 19.17
C THR A 192 18.19 4.40 19.28
N LYS A 193 17.65 5.22 18.36
CA LYS A 193 17.75 6.68 18.38
C LYS A 193 16.69 7.34 19.27
N GLY A 194 15.66 6.58 19.74
CA GLY A 194 14.52 7.13 20.47
C GLY A 194 13.56 7.97 19.63
N SER A 195 13.73 8.00 18.30
CA SER A 195 12.87 8.72 17.35
C SER A 195 12.78 7.97 16.01
N LEU A 196 11.69 8.21 15.25
CA LEU A 196 11.43 7.70 13.89
C LEU A 196 10.80 8.80 13.05
#